data_5acce5924fd02683430c260b2e959ebb
#
_entry.id   5acce5924fd02683430c260b2e959ebb
#
_cell.length_a   1.000
_cell.length_b   1.000
_cell.length_c   1.000
_cell.angle_alpha   90.00
_cell.angle_beta   90.00
_cell.angle_gamma   90.00
#
_symmetry.space_group_name_H-M   'P 1'
#
loop_
_entity.id
_entity.type
_entity.pdbx_description
1 polymer ?
#
loop_
_entity_poly.entity_id
_entity_poly.type
_entity_poly.pdbx_seq_one_letter_code
_entity_poly.pdbx_strand_id
1 'polypeptide(L)'
;MAKLRVGLVYGGRSVEHEVSIASATSILRNLDPSRYDVWLVAIDPSGAWRLGAPGTSLGGAMERGAAVVLPPTPASNALRPVAGGEAIAVDVLFPIVHGHGGEDGSLQGLLELAGLPYVGSGVAGSAIQMDKEIAKRLLDAAGLLVAPWRVVQSHELARDPKGVATRVADQLGFPVFVKPANSGSSVGIQKVTKLNSLPRALAEASRYDTKLLVETALDAREIEVAVLGNEEPEASVPGEIRTHRDFYDYEAKYVDESTELLVPAPLSETESDAVRDLAVRAYRCLEGAGLGRVDFLMERSTGSFYLNELNSLPGFTEVSMYPRLWEATGLPYPQLLDRLIELAIERHRRHAALETTFRKF
;
A
#
# COMPACT_ATOMS: atom_id res chain seq x y z
N MET A 1 -32.15 8.12 -6.55
CA MET A 1 -31.02 9.05 -6.55
C MET A 1 -30.16 8.74 -7.77
N ALA A 2 -29.41 9.69 -8.32
CA ALA A 2 -28.44 9.40 -9.37
C ALA A 2 -27.32 8.52 -8.79
N LYS A 3 -26.82 7.57 -9.60
CA LYS A 3 -25.67 6.74 -9.19
C LYS A 3 -24.43 7.60 -9.09
N LEU A 4 -23.53 7.24 -8.15
CA LEU A 4 -22.23 7.87 -8.03
C LEU A 4 -21.28 7.30 -9.10
N ARG A 5 -20.59 8.17 -9.85
CA ARG A 5 -19.64 7.76 -10.90
C ARG A 5 -18.27 7.49 -10.27
N VAL A 6 -17.90 6.22 -10.23
CA VAL A 6 -16.62 5.76 -9.65
C VAL A 6 -15.64 5.44 -10.77
N GLY A 7 -14.51 6.12 -10.81
CA GLY A 7 -13.40 5.73 -11.68
C GLY A 7 -12.50 4.70 -10.98
N LEU A 8 -12.60 3.41 -11.34
CA LEU A 8 -11.73 2.35 -10.83
C LEU A 8 -10.41 2.37 -11.60
N VAL A 9 -9.34 2.83 -10.92
CA VAL A 9 -7.99 2.98 -11.51
C VAL A 9 -7.15 1.77 -11.16
N TYR A 10 -6.64 1.04 -12.16
CA TYR A 10 -5.93 -0.22 -11.96
C TYR A 10 -4.82 -0.46 -12.99
N GLY A 11 -3.98 -1.48 -12.77
CA GLY A 11 -2.81 -1.81 -13.58
C GLY A 11 -1.57 -1.10 -13.05
N GLY A 12 -0.92 -0.31 -13.89
CA GLY A 12 0.26 0.46 -13.49
C GLY A 12 1.57 -0.07 -14.07
N ARG A 13 2.60 0.78 -14.03
CA ARG A 13 3.96 0.45 -14.46
C ARG A 13 4.75 -0.07 -13.26
N SER A 14 4.36 -1.23 -12.73
CA SER A 14 5.00 -1.85 -11.59
C SER A 14 5.08 -3.37 -11.75
N VAL A 15 5.90 -3.99 -10.92
CA VAL A 15 5.99 -5.47 -10.83
C VAL A 15 4.71 -6.10 -10.27
N GLU A 16 3.82 -5.29 -9.70
CA GLU A 16 2.54 -5.69 -9.09
C GLU A 16 1.34 -5.45 -10.03
N HIS A 17 1.59 -5.24 -11.34
CA HIS A 17 0.56 -4.96 -12.35
C HIS A 17 -0.59 -5.97 -12.32
N GLU A 18 -0.28 -7.26 -12.33
CA GLU A 18 -1.28 -8.35 -12.33
C GLU A 18 -2.06 -8.43 -11.00
N VAL A 19 -1.41 -8.12 -9.88
CA VAL A 19 -2.08 -8.07 -8.57
C VAL A 19 -3.11 -6.95 -8.54
N SER A 20 -2.80 -5.81 -9.16
CA SER A 20 -3.72 -4.69 -9.32
C SER A 20 -4.96 -5.09 -10.15
N ILE A 21 -4.77 -5.81 -11.25
CA ILE A 21 -5.89 -6.30 -12.09
C ILE A 21 -6.77 -7.28 -11.30
N ALA A 22 -6.16 -8.19 -10.53
CA ALA A 22 -6.89 -9.15 -9.71
C ALA A 22 -7.71 -8.43 -8.60
N SER A 23 -7.11 -7.45 -7.92
CA SER A 23 -7.78 -6.61 -6.91
C SER A 23 -8.93 -5.81 -7.53
N ALA A 24 -8.72 -5.17 -8.68
CA ALA A 24 -9.76 -4.42 -9.39
C ALA A 24 -10.93 -5.34 -9.83
N THR A 25 -10.63 -6.58 -10.24
CA THR A 25 -11.65 -7.57 -10.60
C THR A 25 -12.55 -7.88 -9.40
N SER A 26 -11.96 -8.09 -8.23
CA SER A 26 -12.70 -8.35 -7.00
C SER A 26 -13.55 -7.13 -6.57
N ILE A 27 -12.96 -5.93 -6.60
CA ILE A 27 -13.68 -4.68 -6.28
C ILE A 27 -14.88 -4.50 -7.22
N LEU A 28 -14.69 -4.64 -8.54
CA LEU A 28 -15.75 -4.46 -9.53
C LEU A 28 -16.92 -5.42 -9.32
N ARG A 29 -16.66 -6.66 -8.90
CA ARG A 29 -17.68 -7.68 -8.62
C ARG A 29 -18.51 -7.36 -7.37
N ASN A 30 -17.91 -6.67 -6.40
CA ASN A 30 -18.51 -6.40 -5.08
C ASN A 30 -19.08 -4.98 -4.94
N LEU A 31 -18.82 -4.08 -5.88
CA LEU A 31 -19.49 -2.78 -5.93
C LEU A 31 -20.97 -2.94 -6.35
N ASP A 32 -21.89 -2.32 -5.57
CA ASP A 32 -23.32 -2.38 -5.84
C ASP A 32 -23.67 -1.59 -7.13
N PRO A 33 -24.09 -2.27 -8.22
CA PRO A 33 -24.42 -1.60 -9.48
C PRO A 33 -25.69 -0.74 -9.40
N SER A 34 -26.47 -0.82 -8.32
CA SER A 34 -27.60 0.08 -8.08
C SER A 34 -27.17 1.44 -7.55
N ARG A 35 -26.02 1.52 -6.86
CA ARG A 35 -25.45 2.72 -6.24
C ARG A 35 -24.36 3.37 -7.10
N TYR A 36 -23.59 2.58 -7.82
CA TYR A 36 -22.39 3.01 -8.53
C TYR A 36 -22.48 2.82 -10.04
N ASP A 37 -21.99 3.81 -10.77
CA ASP A 37 -21.68 3.73 -12.20
C ASP A 37 -20.15 3.68 -12.35
N VAL A 38 -19.61 2.50 -12.65
CA VAL A 38 -18.17 2.25 -12.58
C VAL A 38 -17.52 2.43 -13.95
N TRP A 39 -16.56 3.35 -14.02
CA TRP A 39 -15.70 3.58 -15.17
C TRP A 39 -14.35 2.93 -14.96
N LEU A 40 -13.96 2.05 -15.88
CA LEU A 40 -12.68 1.34 -15.83
C LEU A 40 -11.55 2.19 -16.40
N VAL A 41 -10.62 2.59 -15.54
CA VAL A 41 -9.45 3.40 -15.90
C VAL A 41 -8.20 2.55 -15.77
N ALA A 42 -7.79 1.92 -16.86
CA ALA A 42 -6.62 1.06 -16.90
C ALA A 42 -5.34 1.89 -17.11
N ILE A 43 -4.28 1.57 -16.37
CA ILE A 43 -2.92 2.07 -16.63
C ILE A 43 -2.11 0.90 -17.18
N ASP A 44 -1.72 0.98 -18.44
CA ASP A 44 -0.97 -0.10 -19.08
C ASP A 44 0.50 -0.16 -18.60
N PRO A 45 1.27 -1.23 -18.92
CA PRO A 45 2.66 -1.35 -18.48
C PRO A 45 3.60 -0.26 -19.00
N SER A 46 3.20 0.52 -20.01
CA SER A 46 3.95 1.69 -20.47
C SER A 46 3.64 2.95 -19.62
N GLY A 47 2.58 2.91 -18.79
CA GLY A 47 2.07 4.03 -18.02
C GLY A 47 0.98 4.85 -18.73
N ALA A 48 0.50 4.41 -19.89
CA ALA A 48 -0.58 5.10 -20.58
C ALA A 48 -1.94 4.76 -19.95
N TRP A 49 -2.78 5.81 -19.81
CA TRP A 49 -4.12 5.68 -19.23
C TRP A 49 -5.13 5.37 -20.34
N ARG A 50 -5.98 4.38 -20.08
CA ARG A 50 -6.99 3.89 -21.01
C ARG A 50 -8.33 3.79 -20.32
N LEU A 51 -9.35 4.37 -20.95
CA LEU A 51 -10.72 4.33 -20.46
C LEU A 51 -11.53 3.27 -21.22
N GLY A 52 -12.07 2.31 -20.48
CA GLY A 52 -13.00 1.32 -21.03
C GLY A 52 -14.36 1.93 -21.33
N ALA A 53 -14.95 1.56 -22.48
CA ALA A 53 -16.35 1.86 -22.74
C ALA A 53 -17.27 1.15 -21.72
N PRO A 54 -18.49 1.66 -21.44
CA PRO A 54 -19.45 0.99 -20.57
C PRO A 54 -19.66 -0.48 -20.94
N GLY A 55 -19.60 -1.37 -19.95
CA GLY A 55 -19.73 -2.83 -20.12
C GLY A 55 -18.49 -3.55 -20.65
N THR A 56 -17.37 -2.84 -20.83
CA THR A 56 -16.08 -3.47 -21.19
C THR A 56 -15.51 -4.24 -19.98
N SER A 57 -14.83 -5.36 -20.23
CA SER A 57 -14.06 -6.06 -19.20
C SER A 57 -12.77 -5.30 -18.85
N LEU A 58 -12.14 -5.61 -17.70
CA LEU A 58 -10.86 -4.99 -17.31
C LEU A 58 -9.78 -5.21 -18.39
N GLY A 59 -9.61 -6.43 -18.90
CA GLY A 59 -8.68 -6.71 -20.00
C GLY A 59 -9.04 -5.96 -21.28
N GLY A 60 -10.34 -5.85 -21.59
CA GLY A 60 -10.82 -5.09 -22.75
C GLY A 60 -10.53 -3.59 -22.64
N ALA A 61 -10.65 -3.01 -21.44
CA ALA A 61 -10.27 -1.62 -21.19
C ALA A 61 -8.76 -1.42 -21.35
N MET A 62 -7.95 -2.36 -20.84
CA MET A 62 -6.50 -2.35 -20.94
C MET A 62 -6.02 -2.38 -22.40
N GLU A 63 -6.57 -3.27 -23.22
CA GLU A 63 -6.13 -3.49 -24.59
C GLU A 63 -6.70 -2.48 -25.59
N ARG A 64 -7.98 -2.13 -25.46
CA ARG A 64 -8.75 -1.38 -26.47
C ARG A 64 -9.38 -0.09 -25.96
N GLY A 65 -9.17 0.25 -24.69
CA GLY A 65 -9.68 1.47 -24.10
C GLY A 65 -9.15 2.72 -24.81
N ALA A 66 -9.97 3.75 -24.88
CA ALA A 66 -9.55 5.05 -25.42
C ALA A 66 -8.43 5.64 -24.56
N ALA A 67 -7.38 6.15 -25.18
CA ALA A 67 -6.34 6.87 -24.44
C ALA A 67 -6.93 8.13 -23.82
N VAL A 68 -6.72 8.30 -22.51
CA VAL A 68 -7.24 9.45 -21.75
C VAL A 68 -6.14 10.11 -20.92
N VAL A 69 -6.40 11.36 -20.56
CA VAL A 69 -5.62 12.10 -19.57
C VAL A 69 -6.53 12.64 -18.49
N LEU A 70 -6.00 12.78 -17.28
CA LEU A 70 -6.62 13.52 -16.20
C LEU A 70 -5.93 14.89 -16.13
N PRO A 71 -6.61 15.99 -16.55
CA PRO A 71 -6.00 17.31 -16.45
C PRO A 71 -5.78 17.70 -14.99
N PRO A 72 -4.63 18.26 -14.63
CA PRO A 72 -4.34 18.74 -13.28
C PRO A 72 -5.02 20.10 -13.02
N THR A 73 -6.35 20.12 -13.19
CA THR A 73 -7.17 21.35 -13.11
C THR A 73 -8.46 21.05 -12.35
N PRO A 74 -8.65 21.59 -11.14
CA PRO A 74 -9.80 21.26 -10.28
C PRO A 74 -11.18 21.48 -10.93
N ALA A 75 -11.27 22.38 -11.91
CA ALA A 75 -12.53 22.70 -12.57
C ALA A 75 -13.02 21.64 -13.57
N SER A 76 -12.21 20.62 -13.89
CA SER A 76 -12.57 19.68 -14.96
C SER A 76 -13.32 18.44 -14.48
N ASN A 77 -13.06 17.94 -13.25
CA ASN A 77 -13.61 16.70 -12.67
C ASN A 77 -13.81 15.55 -13.68
N ALA A 78 -12.97 15.48 -14.72
CA ALA A 78 -13.25 14.66 -15.88
C ALA A 78 -11.99 14.10 -16.54
N LEU A 79 -12.08 12.84 -16.92
CA LEU A 79 -11.14 12.19 -17.83
C LEU A 79 -11.37 12.71 -19.25
N ARG A 80 -10.32 13.09 -19.95
CA ARG A 80 -10.41 13.63 -21.33
C ARG A 80 -9.77 12.67 -22.33
N PRO A 81 -10.53 12.22 -23.36
CA PRO A 81 -9.97 11.46 -24.43
C PRO A 81 -8.88 12.25 -25.18
N VAL A 82 -7.72 11.64 -25.42
CA VAL A 82 -6.59 12.27 -26.14
C VAL A 82 -6.95 12.56 -27.60
N ALA A 83 -7.74 11.69 -28.21
CA ALA A 83 -8.21 11.86 -29.60
C ALA A 83 -9.30 12.93 -29.75
N GLY A 84 -9.67 13.61 -28.69
CA GLY A 84 -10.81 14.53 -28.65
C GLY A 84 -12.13 13.81 -28.34
N GLY A 85 -13.20 14.59 -28.11
CA GLY A 85 -14.50 14.09 -27.73
C GLY A 85 -14.97 14.64 -26.39
N GLU A 86 -16.10 14.10 -25.89
CA GLU A 86 -16.70 14.52 -24.64
C GLU A 86 -15.85 14.09 -23.42
N ALA A 87 -15.71 14.97 -22.46
CA ALA A 87 -15.05 14.67 -21.21
C ALA A 87 -15.95 13.77 -20.34
N ILE A 88 -15.38 12.76 -19.72
CA ILE A 88 -16.10 11.81 -18.88
C ILE A 88 -15.93 12.22 -17.42
N ALA A 89 -17.03 12.75 -16.86
CA ALA A 89 -17.04 13.18 -15.46
C ALA A 89 -17.05 11.98 -14.52
N VAL A 90 -16.21 12.05 -13.46
CA VAL A 90 -16.16 11.11 -12.34
C VAL A 90 -16.37 11.86 -11.03
N ASP A 91 -17.02 11.23 -10.07
CA ASP A 91 -17.31 11.84 -8.77
C ASP A 91 -16.28 11.43 -7.71
N VAL A 92 -15.68 10.25 -7.85
CA VAL A 92 -14.62 9.73 -6.99
C VAL A 92 -13.76 8.74 -7.77
N LEU A 93 -12.48 8.69 -7.45
CA LEU A 93 -11.54 7.68 -7.96
C LEU A 93 -11.26 6.62 -6.90
N PHE A 94 -11.26 5.36 -7.32
CA PHE A 94 -10.82 4.24 -6.52
C PHE A 94 -9.52 3.68 -7.13
N PRO A 95 -8.35 4.21 -6.70
CA PRO A 95 -7.09 3.66 -7.15
C PRO A 95 -6.81 2.33 -6.44
N ILE A 96 -6.41 1.34 -7.21
CA ILE A 96 -5.90 0.05 -6.73
C ILE A 96 -4.64 -0.33 -7.52
N VAL A 97 -3.76 0.66 -7.68
CA VAL A 97 -2.47 0.53 -8.36
C VAL A 97 -1.41 0.24 -7.31
N HIS A 98 -0.94 -0.99 -7.28
CA HIS A 98 0.05 -1.42 -6.28
C HIS A 98 1.48 -1.02 -6.67
N GLY A 99 2.30 -0.72 -5.66
CA GLY A 99 3.72 -0.44 -5.77
C GLY A 99 4.03 0.94 -6.34
N HIS A 100 5.15 1.01 -7.05
CA HIS A 100 5.70 2.27 -7.58
C HIS A 100 4.73 2.99 -8.52
N GLY A 101 4.57 4.29 -8.34
CA GLY A 101 3.64 5.14 -9.09
C GLY A 101 2.20 5.11 -8.58
N GLY A 102 1.82 4.10 -7.78
CA GLY A 102 0.47 3.96 -7.22
C GLY A 102 0.40 4.22 -5.71
N GLU A 103 1.45 3.83 -4.97
CA GLU A 103 1.50 3.93 -3.50
C GLU A 103 2.54 4.93 -2.98
N ASP A 104 3.31 5.57 -3.86
CA ASP A 104 4.45 6.45 -3.52
C ASP A 104 4.11 7.95 -3.49
N GLY A 105 2.84 8.30 -3.59
CA GLY A 105 2.39 9.70 -3.62
C GLY A 105 2.32 10.30 -5.03
N SER A 106 2.86 9.65 -6.06
CA SER A 106 2.86 10.17 -7.44
C SER A 106 1.47 10.25 -8.03
N LEU A 107 0.70 9.16 -7.96
CA LEU A 107 -0.69 9.12 -8.40
C LEU A 107 -1.54 10.09 -7.57
N GLN A 108 -1.37 10.06 -6.24
CA GLN A 108 -2.09 10.92 -5.32
C GLN A 108 -1.85 12.41 -5.63
N GLY A 109 -0.62 12.79 -5.99
CA GLY A 109 -0.29 14.15 -6.41
C GLY A 109 -1.06 14.61 -7.65
N LEU A 110 -1.22 13.73 -8.65
CA LEU A 110 -2.06 14.01 -9.81
C LEU A 110 -3.53 14.19 -9.42
N LEU A 111 -4.05 13.34 -8.52
CA LEU A 111 -5.44 13.39 -8.08
C LEU A 111 -5.74 14.64 -7.24
N GLU A 112 -4.80 15.06 -6.38
CA GLU A 112 -4.90 16.33 -5.63
C GLU A 112 -4.92 17.54 -6.57
N LEU A 113 -4.02 17.59 -7.56
CA LEU A 113 -3.99 18.67 -8.55
C LEU A 113 -5.27 18.71 -9.40
N ALA A 114 -5.84 17.55 -9.70
CA ALA A 114 -7.12 17.45 -10.43
C ALA A 114 -8.33 17.80 -9.55
N GLY A 115 -8.18 17.92 -8.23
CA GLY A 115 -9.25 18.25 -7.30
C GLY A 115 -10.34 17.18 -7.23
N LEU A 116 -9.95 15.90 -7.33
CA LEU A 116 -10.87 14.75 -7.28
C LEU A 116 -10.77 14.02 -5.95
N PRO A 117 -11.91 13.62 -5.35
CA PRO A 117 -11.92 12.66 -4.27
C PRO A 117 -11.28 11.34 -4.71
N TYR A 118 -10.50 10.71 -3.84
CA TYR A 118 -9.93 9.39 -4.10
C TYR A 118 -9.77 8.58 -2.82
N VAL A 119 -9.87 7.26 -2.95
CA VAL A 119 -9.70 6.30 -1.86
C VAL A 119 -8.21 6.16 -1.52
N GLY A 120 -7.90 6.09 -0.23
CA GLY A 120 -6.55 5.87 0.27
C GLY A 120 -5.87 7.12 0.84
N SER A 121 -4.64 6.97 1.26
CA SER A 121 -3.82 8.02 1.88
C SER A 121 -3.49 9.15 0.91
N GLY A 122 -3.23 10.35 1.44
CA GLY A 122 -2.79 11.50 0.67
C GLY A 122 -1.34 11.39 0.18
N VAL A 123 -0.84 12.44 -0.46
CA VAL A 123 0.51 12.48 -1.04
C VAL A 123 1.58 12.16 0.01
N ALA A 124 1.58 12.88 1.13
CA ALA A 124 2.57 12.69 2.19
C ALA A 124 2.47 11.29 2.82
N GLY A 125 1.26 10.86 3.19
CA GLY A 125 1.03 9.54 3.78
C GLY A 125 1.50 8.42 2.86
N SER A 126 1.12 8.43 1.58
CA SER A 126 1.55 7.42 0.61
C SER A 126 3.07 7.38 0.46
N ALA A 127 3.73 8.53 0.29
CA ALA A 127 5.19 8.59 0.14
C ALA A 127 5.94 8.11 1.40
N ILE A 128 5.46 8.47 2.59
CA ILE A 128 6.03 8.04 3.88
C ILE A 128 5.86 6.53 4.08
N GLN A 129 4.67 6.01 3.80
CA GLN A 129 4.35 4.59 4.00
C GLN A 129 5.13 3.69 3.05
N MET A 130 5.38 4.13 1.82
CA MET A 130 6.16 3.40 0.82
C MET A 130 7.65 3.32 1.18
N ASP A 131 8.22 4.40 1.72
CA ASP A 131 9.63 4.50 2.09
C ASP A 131 9.88 3.90 3.48
N LYS A 132 10.32 2.64 3.51
CA LYS A 132 10.54 1.87 4.75
C LYS A 132 11.49 2.56 5.75
N GLU A 133 12.45 3.32 5.26
CA GLU A 133 13.40 4.03 6.12
C GLU A 133 12.74 5.25 6.78
N ILE A 134 12.03 6.06 6.01
CA ILE A 134 11.31 7.23 6.54
C ILE A 134 10.23 6.77 7.52
N ALA A 135 9.45 5.73 7.15
CA ALA A 135 8.45 5.15 8.03
C ALA A 135 9.07 4.71 9.37
N LYS A 136 10.16 3.95 9.35
CA LYS A 136 10.83 3.48 10.58
C LYS A 136 11.35 4.61 11.45
N ARG A 137 11.91 5.66 10.87
CA ARG A 137 12.35 6.84 11.65
C ARG A 137 11.19 7.53 12.37
N LEU A 138 10.05 7.68 11.70
CA LEU A 138 8.87 8.30 12.30
C LEU A 138 8.28 7.42 13.40
N LEU A 139 8.18 6.12 13.16
CA LEU A 139 7.66 5.16 14.13
C LEU A 139 8.54 5.08 15.37
N ASP A 140 9.86 5.00 15.22
CA ASP A 140 10.83 5.00 16.31
C ASP A 140 10.74 6.30 17.14
N ALA A 141 10.68 7.46 16.46
CA ALA A 141 10.50 8.76 17.12
C ALA A 141 9.16 8.87 17.87
N ALA A 142 8.12 8.15 17.43
CA ALA A 142 6.83 8.05 18.12
C ALA A 142 6.81 6.99 19.25
N GLY A 143 7.94 6.34 19.52
CA GLY A 143 8.07 5.31 20.55
C GLY A 143 7.41 3.98 20.20
N LEU A 144 7.24 3.68 18.90
CA LEU A 144 6.78 2.39 18.43
C LEU A 144 7.99 1.50 18.13
N LEU A 145 7.93 0.24 18.57
CA LEU A 145 9.04 -0.68 18.33
C LEU A 145 9.17 -1.03 16.84
N VAL A 146 10.39 -0.91 16.32
CA VAL A 146 10.79 -1.35 14.98
C VAL A 146 12.05 -2.20 15.08
N ALA A 147 12.21 -3.19 14.21
CA ALA A 147 13.44 -3.97 14.19
C ALA A 147 14.66 -3.05 13.98
N PRO A 148 15.80 -3.25 14.69
CA PRO A 148 17.02 -2.46 14.47
C PRO A 148 17.41 -2.45 13.00
N TRP A 149 17.77 -1.27 12.46
CA TRP A 149 18.07 -1.12 11.04
C TRP A 149 19.25 -0.21 10.76
N ARG A 150 19.77 -0.30 9.53
CA ARG A 150 20.75 0.61 8.94
C ARG A 150 20.39 0.90 7.49
N VAL A 151 20.69 2.13 7.08
CA VAL A 151 20.55 2.56 5.68
C VAL A 151 21.87 2.40 4.96
N VAL A 152 21.80 1.91 3.73
CA VAL A 152 22.95 1.83 2.81
C VAL A 152 22.56 2.53 1.52
N GLN A 153 23.35 3.51 1.10
CA GLN A 153 23.15 4.18 -0.16
C GLN A 153 23.92 3.47 -1.28
N SER A 154 23.30 3.33 -2.45
CA SER A 154 23.91 2.62 -3.59
C SER A 154 25.26 3.23 -4.01
N HIS A 155 25.44 4.55 -3.88
CA HIS A 155 26.69 5.23 -4.19
C HIS A 155 27.82 4.91 -3.19
N GLU A 156 27.51 4.64 -1.91
CA GLU A 156 28.49 4.18 -0.91
C GLU A 156 28.91 2.74 -1.21
N LEU A 157 27.92 1.89 -1.54
CA LEU A 157 28.16 0.51 -1.94
C LEU A 157 29.06 0.42 -3.18
N ALA A 158 28.87 1.30 -4.17
CA ALA A 158 29.71 1.34 -5.36
C ALA A 158 31.17 1.70 -5.07
N ARG A 159 31.44 2.47 -4.01
CA ARG A 159 32.80 2.88 -3.61
C ARG A 159 33.53 1.85 -2.77
N ASP A 160 32.84 1.27 -1.78
CA ASP A 160 33.44 0.35 -0.81
C ASP A 160 32.43 -0.71 -0.34
N PRO A 161 32.11 -1.72 -1.17
CA PRO A 161 31.12 -2.74 -0.83
C PRO A 161 31.50 -3.57 0.40
N LYS A 162 32.80 -3.82 0.61
CA LYS A 162 33.29 -4.60 1.76
C LYS A 162 33.24 -3.81 3.05
N GLY A 163 33.68 -2.56 3.04
CA GLY A 163 33.65 -1.70 4.22
C GLY A 163 32.20 -1.38 4.65
N VAL A 164 31.29 -1.13 3.69
CA VAL A 164 29.85 -0.99 3.96
C VAL A 164 29.30 -2.25 4.66
N ALA A 165 29.56 -3.43 4.10
CA ALA A 165 29.08 -4.69 4.67
C ALA A 165 29.64 -4.93 6.08
N THR A 166 30.93 -4.64 6.32
CA THR A 166 31.54 -4.78 7.64
C THR A 166 30.88 -3.84 8.66
N ARG A 167 30.72 -2.56 8.34
CA ARG A 167 30.04 -1.58 9.24
C ARG A 167 28.61 -2.01 9.59
N VAL A 168 27.84 -2.51 8.63
CA VAL A 168 26.48 -3.01 8.87
C VAL A 168 26.52 -4.23 9.78
N ALA A 169 27.39 -5.19 9.53
CA ALA A 169 27.54 -6.40 10.33
C ALA A 169 27.95 -6.10 11.78
N ASP A 170 28.87 -5.16 12.00
CA ASP A 170 29.33 -4.74 13.33
C ASP A 170 28.20 -4.10 14.16
N GLN A 171 27.24 -3.45 13.49
CA GLN A 171 26.14 -2.73 14.14
C GLN A 171 24.89 -3.57 14.38
N LEU A 172 24.59 -4.53 13.51
CA LEU A 172 23.35 -5.31 13.55
C LEU A 172 23.57 -6.78 13.92
N GLY A 173 24.77 -7.32 13.68
CA GLY A 173 25.00 -8.75 13.75
C GLY A 173 24.32 -9.53 12.62
N PHE A 174 24.11 -10.83 12.84
CA PHE A 174 23.39 -11.72 11.91
C PHE A 174 22.39 -12.60 12.68
N PRO A 175 21.30 -13.07 12.05
CA PRO A 175 20.90 -12.82 10.66
C PRO A 175 20.28 -11.44 10.43
N VAL A 176 20.35 -10.94 9.16
CA VAL A 176 19.73 -9.69 8.74
C VAL A 176 18.90 -9.88 7.46
N PHE A 177 17.92 -8.99 7.24
CA PHE A 177 17.26 -8.81 5.95
C PHE A 177 17.83 -7.59 5.24
N VAL A 178 18.12 -7.73 3.94
CA VAL A 178 18.47 -6.64 3.03
C VAL A 178 17.26 -6.37 2.17
N LYS A 179 16.81 -5.09 2.10
CA LYS A 179 15.58 -4.69 1.42
C LYS A 179 15.82 -3.40 0.61
N PRO A 180 15.28 -3.24 -0.61
CA PRO A 180 15.08 -1.91 -1.20
C PRO A 180 14.12 -1.09 -0.32
N ALA A 181 14.36 0.23 -0.16
CA ALA A 181 13.55 1.05 0.73
C ALA A 181 12.14 1.31 0.18
N ASN A 182 12.01 1.47 -1.16
CA ASN A 182 10.77 1.83 -1.85
C ASN A 182 10.28 0.71 -2.79
N SER A 183 10.30 -0.54 -2.36
CA SER A 183 9.80 -1.67 -3.13
C SER A 183 8.74 -2.45 -2.36
N GLY A 184 7.68 -2.88 -3.07
CA GLY A 184 6.63 -3.75 -2.57
C GLY A 184 6.87 -5.23 -2.87
N SER A 185 5.91 -6.08 -2.52
CA SER A 185 5.84 -7.52 -2.86
C SER A 185 7.12 -8.32 -2.64
N SER A 186 7.91 -7.97 -1.63
CA SER A 186 9.17 -8.64 -1.29
C SER A 186 10.23 -8.67 -2.40
N VAL A 187 10.10 -7.87 -3.46
CA VAL A 187 11.05 -7.82 -4.56
C VAL A 187 12.40 -7.28 -4.09
N GLY A 188 13.47 -8.03 -4.36
CA GLY A 188 14.84 -7.66 -3.98
C GLY A 188 15.17 -7.88 -2.50
N ILE A 189 14.29 -8.50 -1.70
CA ILE A 189 14.54 -8.81 -0.29
C ILE A 189 15.33 -10.11 -0.18
N GLN A 190 16.34 -10.12 0.68
CA GLN A 190 17.16 -11.30 0.96
C GLN A 190 17.49 -11.43 2.44
N LYS A 191 17.37 -12.64 2.99
CA LYS A 191 17.88 -13.00 4.32
C LYS A 191 19.34 -13.36 4.23
N VAL A 192 20.17 -12.72 5.03
CA VAL A 192 21.64 -12.92 5.05
C VAL A 192 22.05 -13.39 6.44
N THR A 193 22.77 -14.52 6.49
CA THR A 193 23.16 -15.16 7.75
C THR A 193 24.64 -14.99 8.07
N LYS A 194 25.44 -14.44 7.15
CA LYS A 194 26.89 -14.29 7.33
C LYS A 194 27.48 -13.16 6.48
N LEU A 195 28.56 -12.55 6.97
CA LEU A 195 29.22 -11.40 6.36
C LEU A 195 29.57 -11.60 4.87
N ASN A 196 30.09 -12.78 4.51
CA ASN A 196 30.56 -13.02 3.14
C ASN A 196 29.46 -12.91 2.06
N SER A 197 28.19 -13.09 2.42
CA SER A 197 27.06 -12.97 1.50
C SER A 197 26.45 -11.56 1.46
N LEU A 198 26.72 -10.71 2.45
CA LEU A 198 26.11 -9.39 2.57
C LEU A 198 26.43 -8.45 1.39
N PRO A 199 27.68 -8.35 0.87
CA PRO A 199 27.97 -7.50 -0.29
C PRO A 199 27.15 -7.88 -1.53
N ARG A 200 26.95 -9.17 -1.78
CA ARG A 200 26.15 -9.67 -2.91
C ARG A 200 24.66 -9.32 -2.73
N ALA A 201 24.11 -9.52 -1.54
CA ALA A 201 22.73 -9.19 -1.26
C ALA A 201 22.45 -7.69 -1.41
N LEU A 202 23.36 -6.83 -0.93
CA LEU A 202 23.29 -5.38 -1.12
C LEU A 202 23.36 -4.99 -2.61
N ALA A 203 24.26 -5.61 -3.39
CA ALA A 203 24.38 -5.36 -4.81
C ALA A 203 23.11 -5.78 -5.58
N GLU A 204 22.49 -6.89 -5.21
CA GLU A 204 21.22 -7.32 -5.83
C GLU A 204 20.07 -6.37 -5.47
N ALA A 205 19.90 -6.01 -4.21
CA ALA A 205 18.87 -5.06 -3.78
C ALA A 205 19.04 -3.68 -4.43
N SER A 206 20.29 -3.24 -4.70
CA SER A 206 20.59 -1.95 -5.34
C SER A 206 20.16 -1.86 -6.82
N ARG A 207 19.73 -2.96 -7.42
CA ARG A 207 19.12 -2.96 -8.77
C ARG A 207 17.68 -2.43 -8.76
N TYR A 208 17.05 -2.41 -7.58
CA TYR A 208 15.63 -2.02 -7.42
C TYR A 208 15.47 -0.65 -6.75
N ASP A 209 16.48 -0.19 -5.99
CA ASP A 209 16.43 1.11 -5.34
C ASP A 209 17.85 1.66 -5.09
N THR A 210 17.97 2.97 -5.05
CA THR A 210 19.22 3.66 -4.67
C THR A 210 19.44 3.73 -3.16
N LYS A 211 18.39 3.52 -2.37
CA LYS A 211 18.38 3.46 -0.91
C LYS A 211 17.98 2.06 -0.44
N LEU A 212 18.86 1.45 0.34
CA LEU A 212 18.67 0.10 0.89
C LEU A 212 18.50 0.17 2.39
N LEU A 213 17.66 -0.70 2.91
CA LEU A 213 17.48 -0.94 4.33
C LEU A 213 18.06 -2.32 4.69
N VAL A 214 18.86 -2.37 5.74
CA VAL A 214 19.31 -3.63 6.35
C VAL A 214 18.74 -3.69 7.75
N GLU A 215 18.02 -4.77 8.07
CA GLU A 215 17.31 -4.94 9.34
C GLU A 215 17.73 -6.24 10.03
N THR A 216 17.76 -6.22 11.36
CA THR A 216 17.91 -7.47 12.15
C THR A 216 16.73 -8.40 11.86
N ALA A 217 17.02 -9.66 11.53
CA ALA A 217 15.98 -10.66 11.34
C ALA A 217 15.52 -11.19 12.70
N LEU A 218 14.26 -10.93 13.04
CA LEU A 218 13.63 -11.41 14.26
C LEU A 218 13.08 -12.83 14.06
N ASP A 219 13.15 -13.66 15.09
CA ASP A 219 12.37 -14.90 15.17
C ASP A 219 10.94 -14.54 15.63
N ALA A 220 10.02 -14.40 14.69
CA ALA A 220 8.74 -13.81 14.94
C ALA A 220 7.57 -14.55 14.28
N ARG A 221 6.35 -14.20 14.70
CA ARG A 221 5.08 -14.47 14.01
C ARG A 221 4.71 -13.23 13.22
N GLU A 222 4.16 -13.40 12.03
CA GLU A 222 3.67 -12.29 11.21
C GLU A 222 2.21 -12.00 11.53
N ILE A 223 1.93 -10.83 12.10
CA ILE A 223 0.59 -10.38 12.52
C ILE A 223 0.19 -9.17 11.69
N GLU A 224 -0.97 -9.22 11.05
CA GLU A 224 -1.50 -8.15 10.24
C GLU A 224 -2.79 -7.58 10.85
N VAL A 225 -2.93 -6.25 10.83
CA VAL A 225 -4.12 -5.53 11.30
C VAL A 225 -4.58 -4.57 10.22
N ALA A 226 -5.83 -4.68 9.79
CA ALA A 226 -6.44 -3.73 8.88
C ALA A 226 -6.91 -2.48 9.65
N VAL A 227 -6.64 -1.30 9.10
CA VAL A 227 -7.10 -0.02 9.66
C VAL A 227 -7.97 0.69 8.62
N LEU A 228 -9.09 1.27 9.06
CA LEU A 228 -10.09 1.95 8.26
C LEU A 228 -10.47 3.27 8.91
N GLY A 229 -10.46 4.35 8.16
CA GLY A 229 -10.91 5.67 8.64
C GLY A 229 -9.95 6.80 8.30
N ASN A 230 -10.39 8.01 8.58
CA ASN A 230 -9.59 9.23 8.44
C ASN A 230 -9.08 9.68 9.83
N GLU A 231 -9.75 10.64 10.49
CA GLU A 231 -9.32 11.22 11.77
C GLU A 231 -9.53 10.28 12.97
N GLU A 232 -10.56 9.44 12.88
CA GLU A 232 -10.90 8.45 13.92
C GLU A 232 -10.81 7.04 13.31
N PRO A 233 -9.59 6.55 13.02
CA PRO A 233 -9.41 5.24 12.42
C PRO A 233 -9.69 4.12 13.42
N GLU A 234 -10.30 3.05 12.90
CA GLU A 234 -10.61 1.84 13.62
C GLU A 234 -9.72 0.69 13.13
N ALA A 235 -9.39 -0.23 14.03
CA ALA A 235 -8.62 -1.43 13.72
C ALA A 235 -9.51 -2.68 13.73
N SER A 236 -9.32 -3.54 12.75
CA SER A 236 -9.94 -4.86 12.65
C SER A 236 -9.46 -5.82 13.75
N VAL A 237 -10.03 -7.01 13.81
CA VAL A 237 -9.37 -8.15 14.47
C VAL A 237 -8.02 -8.41 13.80
N PRO A 238 -6.98 -8.84 14.54
CA PRO A 238 -5.69 -9.22 13.95
C PRO A 238 -5.78 -10.54 13.20
N GLY A 239 -4.98 -10.69 12.13
CA GLY A 239 -4.73 -11.94 11.45
C GLY A 239 -3.28 -12.39 11.58
N GLU A 240 -3.02 -13.68 11.42
CA GLU A 240 -1.66 -14.24 11.39
C GLU A 240 -1.40 -14.89 10.03
N ILE A 241 -0.23 -14.62 9.46
CA ILE A 241 0.29 -15.35 8.31
C ILE A 241 1.26 -16.40 8.82
N ARG A 242 1.02 -17.66 8.46
CA ARG A 242 1.95 -18.77 8.70
C ARG A 242 2.47 -19.28 7.37
N THR A 243 3.76 -19.13 7.19
CA THR A 243 4.45 -19.73 6.04
C THR A 243 5.33 -20.89 6.53
N HIS A 244 5.41 -21.94 5.72
CA HIS A 244 6.35 -23.05 5.94
C HIS A 244 7.73 -22.76 5.34
N ARG A 245 7.91 -21.59 4.69
CA ARG A 245 9.20 -21.13 4.16
C ARG A 245 9.92 -20.25 5.18
N ASP A 246 11.23 -20.14 5.02
CA ASP A 246 12.08 -19.27 5.85
C ASP A 246 11.72 -17.78 5.75
N PHE A 247 10.88 -17.42 4.76
CA PHE A 247 10.51 -16.03 4.47
C PHE A 247 9.24 -15.97 3.58
N TYR A 248 8.37 -14.99 3.85
CA TYR A 248 7.14 -14.72 3.09
C TYR A 248 7.46 -13.87 1.86
N ASP A 249 7.91 -14.50 0.78
CA ASP A 249 8.28 -13.87 -0.49
C ASP A 249 7.08 -13.74 -1.45
N TYR A 250 7.33 -13.22 -2.67
CA TYR A 250 6.32 -13.06 -3.70
C TYR A 250 5.61 -14.37 -4.06
N GLU A 251 6.36 -15.48 -4.16
CA GLU A 251 5.78 -16.79 -4.45
C GLU A 251 4.89 -17.28 -3.30
N ALA A 252 5.32 -17.06 -2.04
CA ALA A 252 4.53 -17.40 -0.86
C ALA A 252 3.24 -16.55 -0.75
N LYS A 253 3.27 -15.31 -1.27
CA LYS A 253 2.10 -14.40 -1.25
C LYS A 253 1.02 -14.75 -2.26
N TYR A 254 1.39 -15.25 -3.44
CA TYR A 254 0.48 -15.34 -4.59
C TYR A 254 0.41 -16.72 -5.26
N VAL A 255 1.34 -17.62 -4.97
CA VAL A 255 1.48 -18.92 -5.67
C VAL A 255 1.47 -20.10 -4.73
N ASP A 256 1.93 -19.94 -3.47
CA ASP A 256 2.13 -21.05 -2.55
C ASP A 256 0.85 -21.33 -1.74
N GLU A 257 0.18 -22.44 -2.06
CA GLU A 257 -1.01 -22.94 -1.34
C GLU A 257 -0.71 -23.40 0.09
N SER A 258 0.56 -23.50 0.50
CA SER A 258 0.97 -23.90 1.85
C SER A 258 0.93 -22.75 2.87
N THR A 259 0.69 -21.51 2.43
CA THR A 259 0.54 -20.36 3.34
C THR A 259 -0.84 -20.41 4.02
N GLU A 260 -0.86 -20.45 5.34
CA GLU A 260 -2.08 -20.39 6.13
C GLU A 260 -2.38 -18.95 6.56
N LEU A 261 -3.62 -18.52 6.32
CA LEU A 261 -4.15 -17.24 6.81
C LEU A 261 -5.12 -17.51 7.95
N LEU A 262 -4.71 -17.21 9.17
CA LEU A 262 -5.53 -17.40 10.37
C LEU A 262 -6.23 -16.08 10.72
N VAL A 263 -7.56 -16.06 10.61
CA VAL A 263 -8.40 -14.90 10.90
C VAL A 263 -9.57 -15.35 11.78
N PRO A 264 -9.65 -14.88 13.04
CA PRO A 264 -8.67 -14.06 13.76
C PRO A 264 -7.37 -14.79 14.08
N ALA A 265 -6.29 -14.04 14.31
CA ALA A 265 -5.02 -14.59 14.80
C ALA A 265 -5.22 -15.24 16.18
N PRO A 266 -4.55 -16.37 16.50
CA PRO A 266 -4.60 -16.99 17.81
C PRO A 266 -3.73 -16.21 18.82
N LEU A 267 -4.24 -15.06 19.23
CA LEU A 267 -3.72 -14.17 20.27
C LEU A 267 -4.66 -14.16 21.47
N SER A 268 -4.14 -13.89 22.65
CA SER A 268 -4.97 -13.54 23.80
C SER A 268 -5.72 -12.23 23.55
N GLU A 269 -6.79 -11.98 24.30
CA GLU A 269 -7.55 -10.72 24.24
C GLU A 269 -6.63 -9.52 24.48
N THR A 270 -5.76 -9.59 25.49
CA THR A 270 -4.80 -8.53 25.82
C THR A 270 -3.80 -8.26 24.67
N GLU A 271 -3.28 -9.31 24.02
CA GLU A 271 -2.38 -9.16 22.86
C GLU A 271 -3.11 -8.58 21.66
N SER A 272 -4.34 -9.05 21.42
CA SER A 272 -5.19 -8.54 20.35
C SER A 272 -5.49 -7.05 20.52
N ASP A 273 -5.89 -6.62 21.71
CA ASP A 273 -6.17 -5.21 21.99
C ASP A 273 -4.89 -4.37 21.87
N ALA A 274 -3.76 -4.87 22.37
CA ALA A 274 -2.48 -4.17 22.27
C ALA A 274 -2.05 -3.95 20.82
N VAL A 275 -2.11 -4.98 19.96
CA VAL A 275 -1.67 -4.84 18.56
C VAL A 275 -2.62 -3.95 17.75
N ARG A 276 -3.92 -3.96 18.06
CA ARG A 276 -4.91 -3.06 17.46
C ARG A 276 -4.64 -1.59 17.80
N ASP A 277 -4.34 -1.29 19.08
CA ASP A 277 -3.96 0.06 19.50
C ASP A 277 -2.66 0.51 18.82
N LEU A 278 -1.64 -0.37 18.76
CA LEU A 278 -0.40 -0.09 18.05
C LEU A 278 -0.64 0.17 16.55
N ALA A 279 -1.55 -0.56 15.91
CA ALA A 279 -1.89 -0.36 14.49
C ALA A 279 -2.52 1.01 14.25
N VAL A 280 -3.47 1.44 15.08
CA VAL A 280 -4.07 2.78 14.98
C VAL A 280 -3.03 3.88 15.22
N ARG A 281 -2.15 3.71 16.19
CA ARG A 281 -1.07 4.68 16.47
C ARG A 281 -0.08 4.77 15.31
N ALA A 282 0.33 3.65 14.73
CA ALA A 282 1.20 3.60 13.57
C ALA A 282 0.57 4.26 12.34
N TYR A 283 -0.71 3.95 12.09
CA TYR A 283 -1.48 4.52 10.99
C TYR A 283 -1.56 6.05 11.08
N ARG A 284 -1.86 6.59 12.27
CA ARG A 284 -1.85 8.05 12.50
C ARG A 284 -0.47 8.65 12.36
N CYS A 285 0.57 8.00 12.90
CA CYS A 285 1.96 8.45 12.82
C CYS A 285 2.47 8.57 11.37
N LEU A 286 2.00 7.69 10.48
CA LEU A 286 2.39 7.65 9.07
C LEU A 286 1.36 8.32 8.14
N GLU A 287 0.54 9.25 8.67
CA GLU A 287 -0.45 10.03 7.90
C GLU A 287 -1.41 9.15 7.08
N GLY A 288 -1.85 8.03 7.65
CA GLY A 288 -2.83 7.13 7.03
C GLY A 288 -4.19 7.79 6.87
N ALA A 289 -4.86 7.52 5.75
CA ALA A 289 -6.24 7.95 5.50
C ALA A 289 -7.00 6.93 4.63
N GLY A 290 -8.28 6.77 4.89
CA GLY A 290 -9.14 5.80 4.22
C GLY A 290 -8.86 4.37 4.66
N LEU A 291 -7.76 3.79 4.22
CA LEU A 291 -7.37 2.41 4.51
C LEU A 291 -5.86 2.26 4.70
N GLY A 292 -5.48 1.16 5.32
CA GLY A 292 -4.11 0.69 5.42
C GLY A 292 -4.05 -0.65 6.13
N ARG A 293 -3.03 -1.47 5.84
CA ARG A 293 -2.75 -2.68 6.59
C ARG A 293 -1.41 -2.52 7.29
N VAL A 294 -1.43 -2.66 8.59
CA VAL A 294 -0.24 -2.55 9.44
C VAL A 294 0.25 -3.95 9.73
N ASP A 295 1.48 -4.23 9.34
CA ASP A 295 2.11 -5.54 9.45
C ASP A 295 3.14 -5.53 10.59
N PHE A 296 3.01 -6.48 11.51
CA PHE A 296 3.86 -6.62 12.69
C PHE A 296 4.62 -7.93 12.70
N LEU A 297 5.79 -7.89 13.31
CA LEU A 297 6.57 -9.05 13.73
C LEU A 297 6.41 -9.22 15.24
N MET A 298 5.65 -10.21 15.68
CA MET A 298 5.53 -10.56 17.09
C MET A 298 6.67 -11.49 17.48
N GLU A 299 7.67 -10.99 18.18
CA GLU A 299 8.86 -11.75 18.59
C GLU A 299 8.48 -12.92 19.51
N ARG A 300 8.91 -14.14 19.13
CA ARG A 300 8.49 -15.36 19.84
C ARG A 300 9.01 -15.44 21.28
N SER A 301 10.17 -14.86 21.54
CA SER A 301 10.81 -14.94 22.85
C SER A 301 10.22 -14.00 23.88
N THR A 302 9.72 -12.81 23.47
CA THR A 302 9.26 -11.75 24.35
C THR A 302 7.77 -11.45 24.24
N GLY A 303 7.14 -11.85 23.12
CA GLY A 303 5.77 -11.44 22.79
C GLY A 303 5.65 -9.98 22.34
N SER A 304 6.76 -9.28 22.16
CA SER A 304 6.75 -7.87 21.74
C SER A 304 6.40 -7.72 20.27
N PHE A 305 5.57 -6.72 19.95
CA PHE A 305 5.19 -6.39 18.59
C PHE A 305 6.14 -5.35 18.00
N TYR A 306 6.89 -5.74 16.97
CA TYR A 306 7.73 -4.84 16.17
C TYR A 306 6.99 -4.49 14.89
N LEU A 307 6.82 -3.21 14.61
CA LEU A 307 6.19 -2.77 13.38
C LEU A 307 7.14 -3.02 12.20
N ASN A 308 6.67 -3.72 11.19
CA ASN A 308 7.41 -4.04 9.98
C ASN A 308 7.17 -3.00 8.90
N GLU A 309 5.92 -2.84 8.45
CA GLU A 309 5.52 -1.89 7.41
C GLU A 309 4.03 -1.52 7.52
N LEU A 310 3.63 -0.45 6.83
CA LEU A 310 2.23 -0.09 6.57
C LEU A 310 2.01 -0.07 5.07
N ASN A 311 1.05 -0.86 4.61
CA ASN A 311 0.65 -0.94 3.22
C ASN A 311 -0.53 0.00 2.97
N SER A 312 -0.34 1.05 2.16
CA SER A 312 -1.33 2.09 1.89
C SER A 312 -2.49 1.63 1.01
N LEU A 313 -2.21 0.71 0.08
CA LEU A 313 -3.19 0.05 -0.78
C LEU A 313 -2.98 -1.46 -0.70
N PRO A 314 -3.44 -2.12 0.37
CA PRO A 314 -3.30 -3.57 0.51
C PRO A 314 -4.06 -4.30 -0.61
N GLY A 315 -3.71 -5.58 -0.86
CA GLY A 315 -4.43 -6.40 -1.82
C GLY A 315 -5.92 -6.50 -1.49
N PHE A 316 -6.76 -6.51 -2.53
CA PHE A 316 -8.23 -6.49 -2.43
C PHE A 316 -8.91 -7.68 -3.13
N THR A 317 -8.21 -8.80 -3.29
CA THR A 317 -8.86 -10.04 -3.74
C THR A 317 -9.66 -10.67 -2.60
N GLU A 318 -10.56 -11.60 -2.90
CA GLU A 318 -11.36 -12.33 -1.89
C GLU A 318 -10.49 -13.12 -0.89
N VAL A 319 -9.27 -13.49 -1.31
CA VAL A 319 -8.31 -14.19 -0.44
C VAL A 319 -7.35 -13.23 0.27
N SER A 320 -7.37 -11.95 -0.06
CA SER A 320 -6.49 -10.95 0.56
C SER A 320 -6.85 -10.71 2.03
N MET A 321 -5.82 -10.50 2.84
CA MET A 321 -5.99 -10.36 4.29
C MET A 321 -6.87 -9.15 4.66
N TYR A 322 -6.70 -8.00 4.00
CA TYR A 322 -7.42 -6.77 4.36
C TYR A 322 -8.95 -6.92 4.36
N PRO A 323 -9.62 -7.36 3.29
CA PRO A 323 -11.07 -7.55 3.32
C PRO A 323 -11.50 -8.69 4.28
N ARG A 324 -10.72 -9.76 4.41
CA ARG A 324 -11.02 -10.87 5.33
C ARG A 324 -10.99 -10.44 6.80
N LEU A 325 -10.04 -9.57 7.18
CA LEU A 325 -9.96 -9.01 8.52
C LEU A 325 -11.19 -8.17 8.86
N TRP A 326 -11.67 -7.36 7.92
CA TRP A 326 -12.89 -6.57 8.12
C TRP A 326 -14.15 -7.45 8.14
N GLU A 327 -14.23 -8.47 7.29
CA GLU A 327 -15.35 -9.41 7.32
C GLU A 327 -15.43 -10.13 8.67
N ALA A 328 -14.31 -10.60 9.21
CA ALA A 328 -14.22 -11.20 10.55
C ALA A 328 -14.52 -10.21 11.68
N THR A 329 -14.34 -8.91 11.44
CA THR A 329 -14.72 -7.83 12.38
C THR A 329 -16.21 -7.49 12.31
N GLY A 330 -16.93 -8.01 11.30
CA GLY A 330 -18.37 -7.77 11.10
C GLY A 330 -18.71 -6.73 10.03
N LEU A 331 -17.72 -6.29 9.24
CA LEU A 331 -17.93 -5.39 8.10
C LEU A 331 -17.77 -6.17 6.78
N PRO A 332 -18.88 -6.56 6.11
CA PRO A 332 -18.85 -7.31 4.86
C PRO A 332 -18.18 -6.54 3.72
N TYR A 333 -17.57 -7.25 2.79
CA TYR A 333 -16.78 -6.69 1.71
C TYR A 333 -17.49 -5.58 0.89
N PRO A 334 -18.77 -5.72 0.45
CA PRO A 334 -19.46 -4.64 -0.24
C PRO A 334 -19.61 -3.36 0.63
N GLN A 335 -19.91 -3.52 1.92
CA GLN A 335 -20.02 -2.39 2.85
C GLN A 335 -18.67 -1.73 3.13
N LEU A 336 -17.59 -2.51 3.13
CA LEU A 336 -16.23 -1.98 3.22
C LEU A 336 -15.93 -1.06 2.03
N LEU A 337 -16.29 -1.45 0.81
CA LEU A 337 -16.12 -0.62 -0.40
C LEU A 337 -16.95 0.67 -0.31
N ASP A 338 -18.20 0.58 0.15
CA ASP A 338 -19.06 1.73 0.40
C ASP A 338 -18.39 2.72 1.36
N ARG A 339 -17.89 2.21 2.50
CA ARG A 339 -17.25 3.04 3.52
C ARG A 339 -15.96 3.70 3.02
N LEU A 340 -15.17 3.02 2.22
CA LEU A 340 -13.96 3.58 1.60
C LEU A 340 -14.26 4.74 0.66
N ILE A 341 -15.31 4.61 -0.15
CA ILE A 341 -15.77 5.66 -1.06
C ILE A 341 -16.29 6.87 -0.26
N GLU A 342 -17.07 6.63 0.80
CA GLU A 342 -17.56 7.67 1.70
C GLU A 342 -16.40 8.44 2.36
N LEU A 343 -15.41 7.73 2.91
CA LEU A 343 -14.22 8.32 3.53
C LEU A 343 -13.44 9.20 2.53
N ALA A 344 -13.29 8.76 1.29
CA ALA A 344 -12.66 9.54 0.24
C ALA A 344 -13.37 10.87 -0.01
N ILE A 345 -14.70 10.84 -0.10
CA ILE A 345 -15.54 12.03 -0.31
C ILE A 345 -15.52 12.94 0.92
N GLU A 346 -15.57 12.37 2.14
CA GLU A 346 -15.48 13.11 3.40
C GLU A 346 -14.15 13.87 3.49
N ARG A 347 -13.02 13.19 3.25
CA ARG A 347 -11.69 13.81 3.27
C ARG A 347 -11.58 14.93 2.25
N HIS A 348 -12.02 14.70 1.02
CA HIS A 348 -11.98 15.70 -0.03
C HIS A 348 -12.82 16.93 0.32
N ARG A 349 -14.03 16.77 0.85
CA ARG A 349 -14.89 17.90 1.26
C ARG A 349 -14.24 18.76 2.34
N ARG A 350 -13.55 18.14 3.31
CA ARG A 350 -12.84 18.89 4.36
C ARG A 350 -11.69 19.71 3.78
N HIS A 351 -10.88 19.12 2.89
CA HIS A 351 -9.79 19.84 2.24
C HIS A 351 -10.31 20.97 1.34
N ALA A 352 -11.38 20.73 0.59
CA ALA A 352 -11.98 21.74 -0.27
C ALA A 352 -12.64 22.90 0.49
N ALA A 353 -12.94 22.72 1.77
CA ALA A 353 -13.47 23.79 2.62
C ALA A 353 -12.38 24.74 3.16
N LEU A 354 -11.10 24.41 2.99
CA LEU A 354 -9.99 25.25 3.44
C LEU A 354 -9.78 26.45 2.50
N GLU A 355 -9.45 27.60 3.06
CA GLU A 355 -9.10 28.78 2.27
C GLU A 355 -7.76 28.59 1.55
N THR A 356 -7.78 28.64 0.23
CA THR A 356 -6.58 28.52 -0.62
C THR A 356 -6.02 29.86 -1.08
N THR A 357 -6.71 30.99 -0.79
CA THR A 357 -6.29 32.33 -1.18
C THR A 357 -6.29 33.27 0.02
N PHE A 358 -5.22 34.00 0.19
CA PHE A 358 -5.16 35.09 1.17
C PHE A 358 -5.74 36.37 0.56
N ARG A 359 -6.91 36.79 1.05
CA ARG A 359 -7.44 38.13 0.70
C ARG A 359 -6.78 39.16 1.62
N LYS A 360 -5.96 40.03 1.08
CA LYS A 360 -5.61 41.28 1.78
C LYS A 360 -6.86 42.15 1.88
N PHE A 361 -7.33 42.41 3.10
CA PHE A 361 -8.33 43.43 3.37
C PHE A 361 -7.77 44.81 3.09
#